data_d933d758e1dc2e9ee421b2b449f211ee
#
_entry.id   d933d758e1dc2e9ee421b2b449f211ee
#
_cell.length_a   1.000
_cell.length_b   1.000
_cell.length_c   1.000
_cell.angle_alpha   90.00
_cell.angle_beta   90.00
_cell.angle_gamma   90.00
#
_symmetry.space_group_name_H-M   'P 1'
#
loop_
_entity.id
_entity.type
_entity.pdbx_description
1 polymer ?
#
loop_
_entity_poly.entity_id
_entity_poly.type
_entity_poly.pdbx_seq_one_letter_code
_entity_poly.pdbx_strand_id
1 'polypeptide(L)'
;MNYDQIISQKIQNIKPSGIRKFFDILEEMTDAISLGIGEPDFVTPWHIRDAGIYSLERGHTKYTSNAGMLELRREIANYLRRRFDLEYDYTNQILVTVGGSEAIDLALRVLVNPGDEVIIPEPSFVCYGPLTEMAGGVPVYVELTAENGFRLTPEQLKAAITPRTKALVLPFPSNPTGGIM
;
A
#
# COMPACT_ATOMS: atom_id res chain seq x y z
N MET A 1 -3.86 33.84 -5.90
CA MET A 1 -4.98 32.86 -5.83
C MET A 1 -4.90 32.21 -4.46
N ASN A 2 -5.98 32.20 -3.67
CA ASN A 2 -5.95 31.55 -2.35
C ASN A 2 -6.31 30.08 -2.53
N TYR A 3 -5.30 29.20 -2.53
CA TYR A 3 -5.46 27.76 -2.76
C TYR A 3 -6.28 27.07 -1.66
N ASP A 4 -6.25 27.58 -0.43
CA ASP A 4 -7.01 27.02 0.70
C ASP A 4 -8.53 27.06 0.48
N GLN A 5 -9.01 27.97 -0.38
CA GLN A 5 -10.44 28.04 -0.75
C GLN A 5 -10.85 27.04 -1.84
N ILE A 6 -9.88 26.45 -2.54
CA ILE A 6 -10.09 25.54 -3.67
C ILE A 6 -9.90 24.09 -3.25
N ILE A 7 -8.93 23.83 -2.36
CA ILE A 7 -8.61 22.50 -1.89
C ILE A 7 -9.65 22.01 -0.88
N SER A 8 -10.11 20.78 -1.02
CA SER A 8 -11.09 20.21 -0.09
C SER A 8 -10.55 20.15 1.33
N GLN A 9 -11.41 20.33 2.33
CA GLN A 9 -11.02 20.29 3.75
C GLN A 9 -10.35 18.97 4.14
N LYS A 10 -10.76 17.85 3.54
CA LYS A 10 -10.11 16.55 3.76
C LYS A 10 -8.63 16.60 3.43
N ILE A 11 -8.27 17.17 2.28
CA ILE A 11 -6.87 17.27 1.84
C ILE A 11 -6.09 18.28 2.69
N GLN A 12 -6.71 19.38 3.11
CA GLN A 12 -6.06 20.36 3.98
C GLN A 12 -5.66 19.77 5.34
N ASN A 13 -6.40 18.79 5.84
CA ASN A 13 -6.12 18.11 7.11
C ASN A 13 -5.01 17.06 7.00
N ILE A 14 -4.71 16.55 5.79
CA ILE A 14 -3.65 15.56 5.57
C ILE A 14 -2.30 16.26 5.58
N LYS A 15 -1.45 15.89 6.54
CA LYS A 15 -0.09 16.42 6.63
C LYS A 15 0.79 15.83 5.52
N PRO A 16 1.64 16.63 4.85
CA PRO A 16 2.64 16.11 3.93
C PRO A 16 3.54 15.09 4.62
N SER A 17 3.89 14.01 3.89
CA SER A 17 4.83 13.01 4.39
C SER A 17 6.20 13.65 4.68
N GLY A 18 6.73 13.46 5.89
CA GLY A 18 8.07 13.93 6.28
C GLY A 18 9.21 13.27 5.48
N ILE A 19 8.96 12.10 4.89
CA ILE A 19 9.95 11.32 4.12
C ILE A 19 10.51 12.13 2.95
N ARG A 20 9.67 12.93 2.26
CA ARG A 20 10.09 13.71 1.09
C ARG A 20 11.18 14.72 1.40
N LYS A 21 11.14 15.34 2.57
CA LYS A 21 12.19 16.29 3.01
C LYS A 21 13.56 15.62 3.15
N PHE A 22 13.60 14.34 3.48
CA PHE A 22 14.86 13.60 3.55
C PHE A 22 15.41 13.26 2.17
N PHE A 23 14.55 13.04 1.17
CA PHE A 23 15.01 12.81 -0.21
C PHE A 23 15.65 14.06 -0.80
N ASP A 24 15.02 15.21 -0.61
CA ASP A 24 15.57 16.48 -1.09
C ASP A 24 16.97 16.73 -0.49
N ILE A 25 17.19 16.40 0.78
CA ILE A 25 18.49 16.51 1.45
C ILE A 25 19.51 15.49 0.89
N LEU A 26 19.07 14.25 0.64
CA LEU A 26 19.95 13.18 0.13
C LEU A 26 20.43 13.44 -1.30
N GLU A 27 19.58 14.06 -2.15
CA GLU A 27 19.98 14.44 -3.51
C GLU A 27 21.13 15.47 -3.54
N GLU A 28 21.26 16.29 -2.49
CA GLU A 28 22.34 17.27 -2.36
C GLU A 28 23.65 16.67 -1.78
N MET A 29 23.61 15.44 -1.23
CA MET A 29 24.73 14.79 -0.54
C MET A 29 25.44 13.80 -1.47
N THR A 30 26.59 14.20 -2.04
CA THR A 30 27.37 13.36 -2.97
C THR A 30 28.12 12.19 -2.32
N ASP A 31 28.40 12.29 -1.01
CA ASP A 31 29.22 11.30 -0.28
C ASP A 31 28.44 10.48 0.76
N ALA A 32 27.10 10.53 0.69
CA ALA A 32 26.25 9.82 1.64
C ALA A 32 25.82 8.45 1.10
N ILE A 33 25.86 7.44 1.97
CA ILE A 33 25.20 6.14 1.72
C ILE A 33 23.77 6.27 2.20
N SER A 34 22.81 6.24 1.27
CA SER A 34 21.39 6.30 1.63
C SER A 34 20.89 4.95 2.16
N LEU A 35 20.33 4.98 3.37
CA LEU A 35 19.55 3.88 3.95
C LEU A 35 18.06 4.24 4.02
N GLY A 36 17.63 5.26 3.28
CA GLY A 36 16.30 5.86 3.40
C GLY A 36 15.21 5.12 2.63
N ILE A 37 15.53 4.48 1.51
CA ILE A 37 14.57 3.74 0.70
C ILE A 37 14.92 2.26 0.72
N GLY A 38 13.96 1.42 1.08
CA GLY A 38 14.08 -0.03 0.97
C GLY A 38 13.77 -0.49 -0.44
N GLU A 39 14.73 -0.42 -1.35
CA GLU A 39 14.61 -0.97 -2.70
C GLU A 39 15.75 -1.97 -2.98
N PRO A 40 15.49 -3.02 -3.81
CA PRO A 40 16.55 -3.93 -4.22
C PRO A 40 17.62 -3.21 -5.03
N ASP A 41 18.90 -3.43 -4.69
CA ASP A 41 20.05 -2.93 -5.46
C ASP A 41 20.40 -3.81 -6.67
N PHE A 42 19.58 -4.82 -6.93
CA PHE A 42 19.72 -5.72 -8.08
C PHE A 42 18.94 -5.20 -9.28
N VAL A 43 19.58 -5.23 -10.44
CA VAL A 43 18.87 -4.96 -11.70
C VAL A 43 17.85 -6.06 -11.95
N THR A 44 16.70 -5.69 -12.47
CA THR A 44 15.67 -6.66 -12.91
C THR A 44 16.31 -7.74 -13.79
N PRO A 45 16.06 -9.05 -13.55
CA PRO A 45 16.62 -10.13 -14.35
C PRO A 45 16.44 -9.94 -15.85
N TRP A 46 17.48 -10.28 -16.61
CA TRP A 46 17.54 -9.97 -18.05
C TRP A 46 16.32 -10.49 -18.83
N HIS A 47 15.85 -11.71 -18.54
CA HIS A 47 14.72 -12.32 -19.23
C HIS A 47 13.38 -11.58 -18.99
N ILE A 48 13.23 -10.91 -17.83
CA ILE A 48 12.06 -10.08 -17.55
C ILE A 48 12.15 -8.77 -18.33
N ARG A 49 13.35 -8.15 -18.36
CA ARG A 49 13.58 -6.93 -19.15
C ARG A 49 13.39 -7.20 -20.64
N ASP A 50 13.92 -8.29 -21.14
CA ASP A 50 13.80 -8.72 -22.53
C ASP A 50 12.33 -8.93 -22.93
N ALA A 51 11.54 -9.60 -22.09
CA ALA A 51 10.10 -9.75 -22.29
C ALA A 51 9.37 -8.40 -22.36
N GLY A 52 9.76 -7.44 -21.51
CA GLY A 52 9.22 -6.08 -21.55
C GLY A 52 9.55 -5.35 -22.83
N ILE A 53 10.81 -5.38 -23.27
CA ILE A 53 11.28 -4.79 -24.53
C ILE A 53 10.53 -5.42 -25.72
N TYR A 54 10.48 -6.74 -25.76
CA TYR A 54 9.78 -7.49 -26.80
C TYR A 54 8.31 -7.10 -26.91
N SER A 55 7.63 -6.90 -25.78
CA SER A 55 6.21 -6.49 -25.77
C SER A 55 6.01 -5.12 -26.42
N LEU A 56 6.92 -4.18 -26.18
CA LEU A 56 6.90 -2.85 -26.82
C LEU A 56 7.19 -2.95 -28.32
N GLU A 57 8.19 -3.71 -28.73
CA GLU A 57 8.53 -3.93 -30.15
C GLU A 57 7.37 -4.58 -30.94
N ARG A 58 6.57 -5.41 -30.28
CA ARG A 58 5.35 -6.02 -30.86
C ARG A 58 4.12 -5.12 -30.82
N GLY A 59 4.25 -3.92 -30.30
CA GLY A 59 3.15 -2.94 -30.25
C GLY A 59 2.06 -3.28 -29.24
N HIS A 60 2.39 -3.99 -28.15
CA HIS A 60 1.46 -4.25 -27.05
C HIS A 60 1.28 -2.98 -26.18
N THR A 61 0.85 -1.90 -26.81
CA THR A 61 0.74 -0.55 -26.21
C THR A 61 -0.70 -0.02 -26.23
N LYS A 62 -1.68 -0.89 -26.40
CA LYS A 62 -3.11 -0.54 -26.43
C LYS A 62 -3.73 -0.65 -25.03
N TYR A 63 -4.92 -0.09 -24.89
CA TYR A 63 -5.72 -0.27 -23.67
C TYR A 63 -5.98 -1.74 -23.36
N THR A 64 -5.97 -2.03 -22.06
CA THR A 64 -6.37 -3.33 -21.51
C THR A 64 -7.76 -3.23 -20.87
N SER A 65 -8.27 -4.35 -20.35
CA SER A 65 -9.43 -4.33 -19.46
C SER A 65 -9.17 -3.46 -18.22
N ASN A 66 -10.20 -2.82 -17.69
CA ASN A 66 -10.13 -2.05 -16.44
C ASN A 66 -9.64 -2.90 -15.25
N ALA A 67 -9.88 -4.21 -15.27
CA ALA A 67 -9.37 -5.13 -14.25
C ALA A 67 -7.91 -5.56 -14.48
N GLY A 68 -7.26 -5.10 -15.54
CA GLY A 68 -5.92 -5.51 -15.97
C GLY A 68 -5.94 -6.60 -17.05
N MET A 69 -4.77 -6.89 -17.60
CA MET A 69 -4.61 -7.92 -18.65
C MET A 69 -5.11 -9.28 -18.17
N LEU A 70 -5.90 -9.96 -19.00
CA LEU A 70 -6.48 -11.26 -18.64
C LEU A 70 -5.40 -12.32 -18.38
N GLU A 71 -4.35 -12.31 -19.18
CA GLU A 71 -3.21 -13.21 -19.05
C GLU A 71 -2.49 -13.01 -17.73
N LEU A 72 -2.26 -11.76 -17.32
CA LEU A 72 -1.64 -11.43 -16.03
C LEU A 72 -2.52 -11.91 -14.88
N ARG A 73 -3.82 -11.64 -14.92
CA ARG A 73 -4.76 -12.09 -13.88
C ARG A 73 -4.79 -13.61 -13.76
N ARG A 74 -4.73 -14.34 -14.89
CA ARG A 74 -4.63 -15.80 -14.91
C ARG A 74 -3.35 -16.29 -14.24
N GLU A 75 -2.21 -15.67 -14.56
CA GLU A 75 -0.94 -16.05 -13.93
C GLU A 75 -0.88 -15.70 -12.43
N ILE A 76 -1.51 -14.61 -12.00
CA ILE A 76 -1.70 -14.31 -10.58
C ILE A 76 -2.52 -15.42 -9.89
N ALA A 77 -3.66 -15.83 -10.47
CA ALA A 77 -4.46 -16.94 -9.91
C ALA A 77 -3.66 -18.25 -9.84
N ASN A 78 -2.92 -18.58 -10.90
CA ASN A 78 -2.04 -19.74 -10.94
C ASN A 78 -0.95 -19.68 -9.86
N TYR A 79 -0.34 -18.50 -9.64
CA TYR A 79 0.67 -18.29 -8.60
C TYR A 79 0.08 -18.50 -7.21
N LEU A 80 -1.08 -17.90 -6.91
CA LEU A 80 -1.75 -18.01 -5.62
C LEU A 80 -2.13 -19.46 -5.32
N ARG A 81 -2.63 -20.20 -6.31
CA ARG A 81 -2.92 -21.62 -6.16
C ARG A 81 -1.65 -22.44 -5.88
N ARG A 82 -0.59 -22.25 -6.65
CA ARG A 82 0.66 -23.02 -6.48
C ARG A 82 1.36 -22.74 -5.16
N ARG A 83 1.35 -21.47 -4.72
CA ARG A 83 2.16 -21.02 -3.58
C ARG A 83 1.45 -21.07 -2.26
N PHE A 84 0.14 -20.84 -2.27
CA PHE A 84 -0.65 -20.62 -1.05
C PHE A 84 -1.90 -21.52 -0.96
N ASP A 85 -2.14 -22.37 -1.97
CA ASP A 85 -3.34 -23.20 -2.07
C ASP A 85 -4.65 -22.37 -2.03
N LEU A 86 -4.61 -21.18 -2.67
CA LEU A 86 -5.74 -20.27 -2.77
C LEU A 86 -6.27 -20.26 -4.20
N GLU A 87 -7.57 -20.50 -4.34
CA GLU A 87 -8.25 -20.49 -5.64
C GLU A 87 -9.04 -19.19 -5.82
N TYR A 88 -8.76 -18.49 -6.92
CA TYR A 88 -9.48 -17.30 -7.36
C TYR A 88 -9.88 -17.43 -8.83
N ASP A 89 -11.10 -17.00 -9.15
CA ASP A 89 -11.52 -16.81 -10.53
C ASP A 89 -10.86 -15.56 -11.11
N TYR A 90 -9.90 -15.76 -12.02
CA TYR A 90 -9.15 -14.68 -12.65
C TYR A 90 -10.03 -13.78 -13.53
N THR A 91 -11.26 -14.17 -13.85
CA THR A 91 -12.18 -13.37 -14.68
C THR A 91 -12.82 -12.23 -13.90
N ASN A 92 -13.08 -12.41 -12.59
CA ASN A 92 -13.88 -11.48 -11.78
C ASN A 92 -13.40 -11.27 -10.34
N GLN A 93 -12.40 -12.02 -9.85
CA GLN A 93 -11.92 -11.92 -8.46
C GLN A 93 -10.51 -11.33 -8.35
N ILE A 94 -9.91 -10.88 -9.44
CA ILE A 94 -8.57 -10.28 -9.46
C ILE A 94 -8.63 -8.93 -10.17
N LEU A 95 -8.16 -7.89 -9.50
CA LEU A 95 -7.97 -6.56 -10.03
C LEU A 95 -6.48 -6.19 -9.95
N VAL A 96 -5.92 -5.78 -11.07
CA VAL A 96 -4.55 -5.27 -11.16
C VAL A 96 -4.57 -3.75 -11.05
N THR A 97 -3.77 -3.20 -10.15
CA THR A 97 -3.71 -1.77 -9.85
C THR A 97 -2.34 -1.18 -10.15
N VAL A 98 -2.26 0.15 -10.23
CA VAL A 98 -0.98 0.88 -10.34
C VAL A 98 -0.33 0.97 -8.96
N GLY A 99 0.26 -0.14 -8.53
CA GLY A 99 0.90 -0.28 -7.22
C GLY A 99 -0.06 -0.64 -6.09
N GLY A 100 0.54 -1.07 -4.95
CA GLY A 100 -0.21 -1.49 -3.77
C GLY A 100 -1.00 -0.37 -3.11
N SER A 101 -0.56 0.89 -3.22
CA SER A 101 -1.29 2.02 -2.63
C SER A 101 -2.65 2.25 -3.29
N GLU A 102 -2.78 2.06 -4.61
CA GLU A 102 -4.08 2.11 -5.28
C GLU A 102 -4.98 0.95 -4.85
N ALA A 103 -4.43 -0.25 -4.68
CA ALA A 103 -5.20 -1.39 -4.19
C ALA A 103 -5.78 -1.13 -2.79
N ILE A 104 -4.99 -0.53 -1.90
CA ILE A 104 -5.42 -0.15 -0.54
C ILE A 104 -6.48 0.95 -0.61
N ASP A 105 -6.27 1.99 -1.41
CA ASP A 105 -7.24 3.08 -1.59
C ASP A 105 -8.59 2.56 -2.09
N LEU A 106 -8.59 1.72 -3.13
CA LEU A 106 -9.80 1.12 -3.67
C LEU A 106 -10.50 0.22 -2.64
N ALA A 107 -9.75 -0.60 -1.90
CA ALA A 107 -10.32 -1.46 -0.86
C ALA A 107 -11.00 -0.63 0.23
N LEU A 108 -10.33 0.42 0.72
CA LEU A 108 -10.91 1.30 1.73
C LEU A 108 -12.16 2.03 1.22
N ARG A 109 -12.14 2.56 -0.01
CA ARG A 109 -13.33 3.21 -0.62
C ARG A 109 -14.51 2.29 -0.78
N VAL A 110 -14.28 0.99 -1.00
CA VAL A 110 -15.37 -0.01 -1.12
C VAL A 110 -15.92 -0.41 0.25
N LEU A 111 -15.07 -0.45 1.28
CA LEU A 111 -15.43 -1.00 2.59
C LEU A 111 -15.92 0.06 3.59
N VAL A 112 -15.38 1.28 3.54
CA VAL A 112 -15.49 2.28 4.60
C VAL A 112 -16.57 3.30 4.29
N ASN A 113 -17.51 3.49 5.21
CA ASN A 113 -18.46 4.60 5.21
C ASN A 113 -17.93 5.77 6.09
N PRO A 114 -18.48 6.99 5.91
CA PRO A 114 -18.14 8.10 6.78
C PRO A 114 -18.34 7.77 8.26
N GLY A 115 -17.25 7.90 9.05
CA GLY A 115 -17.24 7.63 10.49
C GLY A 115 -16.91 6.18 10.88
N ASP A 116 -16.80 5.25 9.95
CA ASP A 116 -16.26 3.92 10.22
C ASP A 116 -14.79 4.00 10.65
N GLU A 117 -14.40 3.16 11.59
CA GLU A 117 -13.04 3.12 12.14
C GLU A 117 -12.20 2.04 11.43
N VAL A 118 -10.94 2.42 11.12
CA VAL A 118 -9.93 1.49 10.59
C VAL A 118 -8.77 1.44 11.56
N ILE A 119 -8.50 0.26 12.12
CA ILE A 119 -7.38 0.06 13.06
C ILE A 119 -6.09 -0.08 12.26
N ILE A 120 -5.08 0.72 12.63
CA ILE A 120 -3.78 0.81 11.97
C ILE A 120 -2.67 0.68 13.01
N PRO A 121 -1.93 -0.44 13.04
CA PRO A 121 -0.73 -0.56 13.87
C PRO A 121 0.37 0.41 13.42
N GLU A 122 1.04 1.08 14.36
CA GLU A 122 2.16 1.98 14.09
C GLU A 122 3.41 1.60 14.89
N PRO A 123 4.63 1.73 14.32
CA PRO A 123 4.94 2.30 13.02
C PRO A 123 4.56 1.40 11.85
N SER A 124 4.03 2.01 10.77
CA SER A 124 3.64 1.32 9.54
C SER A 124 3.79 2.22 8.32
N PHE A 125 3.47 1.70 7.14
CA PHE A 125 3.59 2.49 5.91
C PHE A 125 2.62 3.69 5.92
N VAL A 126 3.15 4.84 5.57
CA VAL A 126 2.54 6.16 5.76
C VAL A 126 1.20 6.38 5.02
N CYS A 127 0.82 5.52 4.08
CA CYS A 127 -0.39 5.73 3.28
C CYS A 127 -1.69 5.30 4.00
N TYR A 128 -1.64 4.41 4.98
CA TYR A 128 -2.86 3.79 5.55
C TYR A 128 -3.79 4.81 6.20
N GLY A 129 -3.26 5.69 7.05
CA GLY A 129 -4.03 6.74 7.70
C GLY A 129 -4.66 7.71 6.70
N PRO A 130 -3.86 8.39 5.86
CA PRO A 130 -4.38 9.32 4.84
C PRO A 130 -5.41 8.68 3.90
N LEU A 131 -5.21 7.44 3.45
CA LEU A 131 -6.18 6.76 2.59
C LEU A 131 -7.48 6.43 3.33
N THR A 132 -7.40 6.10 4.62
CA THR A 132 -8.58 5.93 5.47
C THR A 132 -9.38 7.23 5.57
N GLU A 133 -8.73 8.36 5.85
CA GLU A 133 -9.37 9.68 5.92
C GLU A 133 -9.96 10.09 4.58
N MET A 134 -9.25 9.83 3.48
CA MET A 134 -9.75 10.10 2.11
C MET A 134 -10.98 9.27 1.78
N ALA A 135 -11.08 8.04 2.26
CA ALA A 135 -12.27 7.20 2.13
C ALA A 135 -13.43 7.67 3.03
N GLY A 136 -13.20 8.59 3.97
CA GLY A 136 -14.19 9.10 4.92
C GLY A 136 -14.19 8.39 6.26
N GLY A 137 -13.28 7.43 6.47
CA GLY A 137 -13.10 6.71 7.73
C GLY A 137 -12.29 7.49 8.75
N VAL A 138 -12.20 6.92 9.94
CA VAL A 138 -11.43 7.42 11.07
C VAL A 138 -10.29 6.43 11.35
N PRO A 139 -9.01 6.82 11.17
CA PRO A 139 -7.89 5.97 11.53
C PRO A 139 -7.79 5.84 13.05
N VAL A 140 -7.70 4.62 13.55
CA VAL A 140 -7.47 4.28 14.96
C VAL A 140 -6.08 3.67 15.07
N TYR A 141 -5.13 4.46 15.54
CA TYR A 141 -3.74 4.04 15.62
C TYR A 141 -3.49 3.20 16.89
N VAL A 142 -2.76 2.09 16.72
CA VAL A 142 -2.30 1.23 17.81
C VAL A 142 -0.78 1.23 17.83
N GLU A 143 -0.21 1.81 18.88
CA GLU A 143 1.25 1.90 19.04
C GLU A 143 1.86 0.52 19.30
N LEU A 144 2.83 0.16 18.47
CA LEU A 144 3.67 -1.03 18.62
C LEU A 144 5.03 -0.62 19.16
N THR A 145 5.61 -1.45 20.01
CA THR A 145 6.86 -1.11 20.69
C THR A 145 8.01 -2.03 20.31
N ALA A 146 9.24 -1.53 20.40
CA ALA A 146 10.44 -2.31 20.11
C ALA A 146 10.61 -3.48 21.11
N GLU A 147 10.16 -3.32 22.35
CA GLU A 147 10.27 -4.31 23.42
C GLU A 147 9.57 -5.62 23.07
N ASN A 148 8.47 -5.55 22.29
CA ASN A 148 7.74 -6.74 21.84
C ASN A 148 8.01 -7.09 20.35
N GLY A 149 9.04 -6.48 19.75
CA GLY A 149 9.40 -6.68 18.35
C GLY A 149 8.38 -6.10 17.37
N PHE A 150 7.71 -5.02 17.74
CA PHE A 150 6.66 -4.36 16.95
C PHE A 150 5.49 -5.28 16.57
N ARG A 151 5.08 -6.14 17.48
CA ARG A 151 3.95 -7.06 17.30
C ARG A 151 2.67 -6.43 17.84
N LEU A 152 1.58 -6.61 17.11
CA LEU A 152 0.24 -6.29 17.59
C LEU A 152 -0.24 -7.43 18.49
N THR A 153 -0.52 -7.14 19.76
CA THR A 153 -1.04 -8.16 20.68
C THR A 153 -2.57 -8.25 20.61
N PRO A 154 -3.14 -9.41 20.98
CA PRO A 154 -4.59 -9.58 21.06
C PRO A 154 -5.25 -8.57 22.01
N GLU A 155 -4.58 -8.22 23.11
CA GLU A 155 -5.06 -7.26 24.11
C GLU A 155 -5.14 -5.85 23.54
N GLN A 156 -4.09 -5.41 22.84
CA GLN A 156 -4.06 -4.11 22.13
C GLN A 156 -5.17 -4.03 21.08
N LEU A 157 -5.30 -5.08 20.26
CA LEU A 157 -6.35 -5.14 19.26
C LEU A 157 -7.74 -5.10 19.89
N LYS A 158 -7.98 -5.90 20.93
CA LYS A 158 -9.25 -5.94 21.65
C LYS A 158 -9.62 -4.59 22.27
N ALA A 159 -8.63 -3.86 22.78
CA ALA A 159 -8.84 -2.53 23.35
C ALA A 159 -9.18 -1.47 22.27
N ALA A 160 -8.70 -1.66 21.03
CA ALA A 160 -8.94 -0.73 19.91
C ALA A 160 -10.27 -0.99 19.19
N ILE A 161 -10.87 -2.17 19.33
CA ILE A 161 -12.13 -2.53 18.66
C ILE A 161 -13.31 -1.81 19.31
N THR A 162 -14.11 -1.14 18.50
CA THR A 162 -15.38 -0.50 18.89
C THR A 162 -16.51 -0.97 17.97
N PRO A 163 -17.78 -0.65 18.26
CA PRO A 163 -18.89 -0.91 17.34
C PRO A 163 -18.75 -0.23 15.96
N ARG A 164 -17.87 0.75 15.81
CA ARG A 164 -17.58 1.42 14.54
C ARG A 164 -16.40 0.83 13.79
N THR A 165 -15.68 -0.11 14.38
CA THR A 165 -14.53 -0.75 13.73
C THR A 165 -15.00 -1.52 12.50
N LYS A 166 -14.51 -1.11 11.34
CA LYS A 166 -14.84 -1.69 10.04
C LYS A 166 -13.74 -2.57 9.47
N ALA A 167 -12.49 -2.19 9.68
CA ALA A 167 -11.35 -2.89 9.11
C ALA A 167 -10.14 -2.81 10.05
N LEU A 168 -9.23 -3.76 9.87
CA LEU A 168 -7.91 -3.81 10.47
C LEU A 168 -6.88 -3.93 9.36
N VAL A 169 -5.88 -3.06 9.35
CA VAL A 169 -4.71 -3.17 8.47
C VAL A 169 -3.66 -4.02 9.18
N LEU A 170 -3.22 -5.11 8.54
CA LEU A 170 -2.17 -6.00 9.05
C LEU A 170 -0.99 -6.04 8.08
N PRO A 171 -0.07 -5.07 8.14
CA PRO A 171 1.03 -4.95 7.20
C PRO A 171 2.25 -5.77 7.64
N PHE A 172 2.11 -7.07 7.76
CA PHE A 172 3.21 -7.96 8.17
C PHE A 172 3.66 -8.89 7.03
N PRO A 173 4.97 -9.10 6.82
CA PRO A 173 6.11 -8.40 7.45
C PRO A 173 6.01 -6.87 7.29
N SER A 174 6.32 -6.12 8.38
CA SER A 174 5.99 -4.70 8.45
C SER A 174 6.98 -3.82 7.69
N ASN A 175 6.47 -2.84 6.97
CA ASN A 175 7.21 -1.66 6.55
C ASN A 175 6.86 -0.51 7.54
N PRO A 176 7.84 0.09 8.31
CA PRO A 176 9.29 0.01 8.08
C PRO A 176 10.08 -0.93 9.01
N THR A 177 9.47 -1.58 9.98
CA THR A 177 10.18 -2.23 11.08
C THR A 177 10.77 -3.60 10.73
N GLY A 178 10.28 -4.25 9.68
CA GLY A 178 10.60 -5.65 9.38
C GLY A 178 9.99 -6.65 10.38
N GLY A 179 9.15 -6.18 11.30
CA GLY A 179 8.47 -7.03 12.28
C GLY A 179 7.59 -8.09 11.62
N ILE A 180 7.50 -9.25 12.25
CA ILE A 180 6.65 -10.39 11.85
C ILE A 180 5.72 -10.79 12.99
N MET A 181 4.57 -11.37 12.65
CA MET A 181 3.62 -11.94 13.58
C MET A 181 3.41 -13.42 13.30
#